data_b909686ac5d5bb09573b1d5e400916fd
#
_entry.id   b909686ac5d5bb09573b1d5e400916fd
#
_cell.length_a   1.000
_cell.length_b   1.000
_cell.length_c   1.000
_cell.angle_alpha   90.00
_cell.angle_beta   90.00
_cell.angle_gamma   90.00
#
_symmetry.space_group_name_H-M   'P 1'
#
loop_
_entity.id
_entity.type
_entity.pdbx_description
1 polymer ?
#
loop_
_entity_poly.entity_id
_entity_poly.type
_entity_poly.pdbx_seq_one_letter_code
_entity_poly.pdbx_strand_id
1 'polypeptide(L)'
;IVTNYLYRAHFPHYWRSLKSGGLFLMETFTTVNTAIWGRPRSPEHVLQPGELLRLAPQEARICAYEEGLNADELGLERIVWLKPGDAEVLALRLGAR
;
A
#
# COMPACT_ATOMS: atom_id res chain seq x y z
N ILE A 1 -4.56 0.28 -9.12
CA ILE A 1 -3.60 1.30 -8.67
C ILE A 1 -4.34 2.46 -8.04
N VAL A 2 -3.91 2.85 -6.84
CA VAL A 2 -4.48 3.99 -6.15
C VAL A 2 -3.33 4.92 -5.77
N THR A 3 -3.41 6.18 -6.20
CA THR A 3 -2.37 7.15 -5.90
C THR A 3 -2.99 8.45 -5.37
N ASN A 4 -2.31 9.06 -4.39
CA ASN A 4 -2.69 10.36 -3.84
C ASN A 4 -4.12 10.42 -3.33
N TYR A 5 -4.64 9.27 -2.89
CA TYR A 5 -5.99 9.14 -2.38
C TYR A 5 -5.97 8.18 -1.20
N LEU A 6 -6.54 8.60 -0.09
CA LEU A 6 -6.59 7.76 1.10
C LEU A 6 -7.99 7.81 1.67
N TYR A 7 -8.65 6.65 1.70
CA TYR A 7 -9.89 6.46 2.40
C TYR A 7 -9.87 5.07 3.02
N ARG A 8 -9.56 5.03 4.30
CA ARG A 8 -9.28 3.76 5.00
C ARG A 8 -10.44 2.79 4.94
N ALA A 9 -11.66 3.29 4.94
CA ALA A 9 -12.84 2.43 4.87
C ALA A 9 -12.94 1.63 3.57
N HIS A 10 -12.25 2.06 2.51
CA HIS A 10 -12.26 1.35 1.23
C HIS A 10 -11.32 0.14 1.18
N PHE A 11 -10.41 0.00 2.14
CA PHE A 11 -9.39 -1.06 2.07
C PHE A 11 -10.00 -2.47 2.00
N PRO A 12 -11.02 -2.82 2.81
CA PRO A 12 -11.67 -4.11 2.63
C PRO A 12 -12.33 -4.28 1.27
N HIS A 13 -12.85 -3.18 0.71
CA HIS A 13 -13.45 -3.21 -0.62
C HIS A 13 -12.41 -3.49 -1.70
N TYR A 14 -11.23 -2.86 -1.62
CA TYR A 14 -10.15 -3.12 -2.56
C TYR A 14 -9.79 -4.60 -2.55
N TRP A 15 -9.69 -5.18 -1.36
CA TRP A 15 -9.35 -6.60 -1.22
C TRP A 15 -10.40 -7.49 -1.87
N ARG A 16 -11.68 -7.23 -1.58
CA ARG A 16 -12.77 -8.03 -2.13
C ARG A 16 -12.86 -7.95 -3.64
N SER A 17 -12.43 -6.81 -4.20
CA SER A 17 -12.50 -6.59 -5.64
C SER A 17 -11.37 -7.25 -6.41
N LEU A 18 -10.30 -7.67 -5.73
CA LEU A 18 -9.19 -8.33 -6.38
C LEU A 18 -9.54 -9.78 -6.69
N LYS A 19 -9.18 -10.20 -7.90
CA LYS A 19 -9.24 -11.61 -8.26
C LYS A 19 -8.03 -12.34 -7.69
N SER A 20 -8.13 -13.65 -7.52
CA SER A 20 -6.98 -14.48 -7.18
C SER A 20 -5.86 -14.23 -8.19
N GLY A 21 -4.66 -14.03 -7.69
CA GLY A 21 -3.51 -13.65 -8.52
C GLY A 21 -3.44 -12.17 -8.85
N GLY A 22 -4.44 -11.39 -8.43
CA GLY A 22 -4.46 -9.95 -8.70
C GLY A 22 -3.51 -9.17 -7.83
N LEU A 23 -3.02 -8.06 -8.37
CA LEU A 23 -2.14 -7.14 -7.66
C LEU A 23 -2.85 -5.84 -7.37
N PHE A 24 -2.58 -5.30 -6.19
CA PHE A 24 -3.07 -3.97 -5.79
C PHE A 24 -1.87 -3.12 -5.42
N LEU A 25 -1.78 -1.93 -6.00
CA LEU A 25 -0.73 -0.98 -5.67
C LEU A 25 -1.36 0.30 -5.14
N MET A 26 -0.86 0.79 -4.02
CA MET A 26 -1.26 2.07 -3.46
C MET A 26 -0.03 2.89 -3.10
N GLU A 27 -0.12 4.19 -3.40
CA GLU A 27 0.89 5.16 -3.02
C GLU A 27 0.18 6.44 -2.61
N THR A 28 0.50 6.94 -1.42
CA THR A 28 -0.07 8.20 -0.98
C THR A 28 0.82 8.85 0.09
N PHE A 29 0.42 10.04 0.52
CA PHE A 29 1.23 10.89 1.38
C PHE A 29 1.28 10.41 2.82
N THR A 30 2.42 10.60 3.46
CA THR A 30 2.62 10.36 4.89
C THR A 30 2.64 11.68 5.66
N THR A 31 2.67 11.58 6.98
CA THR A 31 2.81 12.74 7.86
C THR A 31 4.10 13.52 7.61
N VAL A 32 5.13 12.86 7.05
CA VAL A 32 6.37 13.55 6.67
C VAL A 32 6.08 14.58 5.59
N ASN A 33 5.20 14.28 4.64
CA ASN A 33 4.84 15.23 3.61
C ASN A 33 4.17 16.45 4.21
N THR A 34 3.29 16.25 5.18
CA THR A 34 2.63 17.36 5.88
C THR A 34 3.66 18.22 6.63
N ALA A 35 4.66 17.58 7.25
CA ALA A 35 5.70 18.29 7.99
C ALA A 35 6.56 19.16 7.08
N ILE A 36 6.83 18.70 5.87
CA ILE A 36 7.68 19.44 4.92
C ILE A 36 6.88 20.48 4.14
N TRP A 37 5.69 20.08 3.63
CA TRP A 37 4.94 20.88 2.67
C TRP A 37 3.68 21.52 3.24
N GLY A 38 3.28 21.17 4.48
CA GLY A 38 2.09 21.68 5.11
C GLY A 38 0.79 21.06 4.56
N ARG A 39 0.88 19.99 3.80
CA ARG A 39 -0.28 19.33 3.21
C ARG A 39 0.01 17.87 2.93
N PRO A 40 -1.02 16.98 2.91
CA PRO A 40 -2.40 17.27 3.25
C PRO A 40 -2.52 17.68 4.72
N ARG A 41 -3.52 18.51 5.03
CA ARG A 41 -3.70 18.99 6.42
C ARG A 41 -4.50 18.05 7.27
N SER A 42 -5.50 17.39 6.65
CA SER A 42 -6.39 16.51 7.38
C SER A 42 -5.71 15.19 7.70
N PRO A 43 -5.73 14.74 8.97
CA PRO A 43 -5.17 13.42 9.32
C PRO A 43 -5.82 12.27 8.56
N GLU A 44 -7.04 12.47 8.07
CA GLU A 44 -7.74 11.45 7.30
C GLU A 44 -7.08 11.17 5.96
N HIS A 45 -6.29 12.12 5.46
CA HIS A 45 -5.70 12.04 4.13
C HIS A 45 -4.21 11.72 4.15
N VAL A 46 -3.64 11.45 5.32
CA VAL A 46 -2.22 11.11 5.42
C VAL A 46 -2.04 9.83 6.22
N LEU A 47 -1.01 9.09 5.85
CA LEU A 47 -0.64 7.86 6.53
C LEU A 47 0.32 8.14 7.66
N GLN A 48 0.13 7.44 8.77
CA GLN A 48 1.15 7.36 9.80
C GLN A 48 2.29 6.45 9.32
N PRO A 49 3.50 6.59 9.86
CA PRO A 49 4.60 5.70 9.47
C PRO A 49 4.22 4.23 9.59
N GLY A 50 4.44 3.47 8.53
CA GLY A 50 4.15 2.04 8.50
C GLY A 50 2.69 1.69 8.41
N GLU A 51 1.80 2.65 8.24
CA GLU A 51 0.37 2.38 8.30
C GLU A 51 -0.12 1.47 7.17
N LEU A 52 0.44 1.60 5.96
CA LEU A 52 0.02 0.72 4.87
C LEU A 52 0.28 -0.76 5.18
N LEU A 53 1.32 -1.06 5.94
CA LEU A 53 1.56 -2.43 6.36
C LEU A 53 0.47 -2.93 7.32
N ARG A 54 0.00 -2.04 8.20
CA ARG A 54 -1.06 -2.39 9.14
C ARG A 54 -2.42 -2.50 8.47
N LEU A 55 -2.64 -1.74 7.39
CA LEU A 55 -3.90 -1.76 6.65
C LEU A 55 -4.00 -2.93 5.68
N ALA A 56 -2.90 -3.58 5.37
CA ALA A 56 -2.92 -4.74 4.47
C ALA A 56 -3.72 -5.88 5.10
N PRO A 57 -4.58 -6.55 4.31
CA PRO A 57 -5.28 -7.72 4.80
C PRO A 57 -4.31 -8.80 5.25
N GLN A 58 -4.69 -9.55 6.26
CA GLN A 58 -3.83 -10.59 6.80
C GLN A 58 -3.47 -11.64 5.75
N GLU A 59 -4.40 -11.94 4.85
CA GLU A 59 -4.21 -12.93 3.80
C GLU A 59 -3.38 -12.40 2.62
N ALA A 60 -3.17 -11.09 2.55
CA ALA A 60 -2.43 -10.53 1.43
C ALA A 60 -0.95 -10.89 1.52
N ARG A 61 -0.35 -11.13 0.37
CA ARG A 61 1.10 -11.26 0.28
C ARG A 61 1.66 -9.89 -0.06
N ILE A 62 2.56 -9.41 0.77
CA ILE A 62 3.20 -8.11 0.54
C ILE A 62 4.37 -8.35 -0.42
N CYS A 63 4.24 -7.81 -1.62
CA CYS A 63 5.26 -7.96 -2.65
C CYS A 63 6.30 -6.86 -2.59
N ALA A 64 5.90 -5.67 -2.17
CA ALA A 64 6.80 -4.55 -2.05
C ALA A 64 6.22 -3.56 -1.05
N TYR A 65 7.10 -2.88 -0.34
CA TYR A 65 6.72 -1.80 0.55
C TYR A 65 7.87 -0.82 0.63
N GLU A 66 7.56 0.46 0.50
CA GLU A 66 8.54 1.53 0.62
C GLU A 66 7.92 2.68 1.38
N GLU A 67 8.75 3.37 2.16
CA GLU A 67 8.35 4.58 2.85
C GLU A 67 9.52 5.55 2.82
N GLY A 68 9.26 6.82 2.50
CA GLY A 68 10.31 7.81 2.50
C GLY A 68 10.00 8.97 1.57
N LEU A 69 11.03 9.72 1.25
CA LEU A 69 10.93 10.84 0.31
C LEU A 69 11.29 10.34 -1.08
N ASN A 70 10.49 10.75 -2.07
CA ASN A 70 10.83 10.47 -3.45
C ASN A 70 11.76 11.56 -4.01
N ALA A 71 12.07 11.49 -5.32
CA ALA A 71 12.97 12.44 -5.97
C ALA A 71 12.47 13.88 -5.89
N ASP A 72 11.17 14.09 -5.76
CA ASP A 72 10.57 15.41 -5.62
C ASP A 72 10.38 15.81 -4.15
N GLU A 73 10.97 15.07 -3.24
CA GLU A 73 10.90 15.27 -1.79
C GLU A 73 9.49 15.18 -1.23
N LEU A 74 8.63 14.39 -1.86
CA LEU A 74 7.31 14.08 -1.32
C LEU A 74 7.42 12.90 -0.36
N GLY A 75 6.81 13.05 0.82
CA GLY A 75 6.77 11.98 1.81
C GLY A 75 5.66 11.00 1.46
N LEU A 76 6.04 9.77 1.13
CA LEU A 76 5.13 8.77 0.60
C LEU A 76 5.32 7.43 1.27
N GLU A 77 4.24 6.65 1.31
CA GLU A 77 4.29 5.19 1.50
C GLU A 77 3.74 4.55 0.24
N ARG A 78 4.33 3.43 -0.13
CA ARG A 78 3.91 2.66 -1.30
C ARG A 78 3.87 1.19 -0.91
N ILE A 79 2.80 0.51 -1.31
CA ILE A 79 2.66 -0.91 -1.03
C ILE A 79 2.09 -1.64 -2.24
N VAL A 80 2.54 -2.87 -2.43
CA VAL A 80 1.98 -3.76 -3.44
C VAL A 80 1.55 -5.04 -2.75
N TRP A 81 0.27 -5.39 -2.90
CA TRP A 81 -0.28 -6.66 -2.40
C TRP A 81 -0.52 -7.60 -3.55
N LEU A 82 -0.40 -8.88 -3.27
CA LEU A 82 -0.90 -9.93 -4.12
C LEU A 82 -2.04 -10.64 -3.38
N LYS A 83 -3.12 -10.94 -4.09
CA LYS A 83 -4.16 -11.80 -3.57
C LYS A 83 -3.85 -13.23 -4.01
N PRO A 84 -3.37 -14.09 -3.10
CA PRO A 84 -2.93 -15.42 -3.50
C PRO A 84 -4.09 -16.30 -3.93
N GLY A 85 -3.88 -17.05 -5.01
CA GLY A 85 -4.63 -18.25 -5.28
C GLY A 85 -3.70 -19.42 -5.06
N ASP A 86 -4.24 -20.64 -5.10
CA ASP A 86 -3.43 -21.81 -4.77
C ASP A 86 -2.21 -21.97 -5.68
N ALA A 87 -2.39 -21.79 -6.98
CA ALA A 87 -1.31 -21.95 -7.94
C ALA A 87 -0.32 -20.78 -7.86
N GLU A 88 -0.83 -19.57 -7.67
CA GLU A 88 -0.02 -18.37 -7.63
C GLU A 88 0.89 -18.33 -6.41
N VAL A 89 0.44 -18.88 -5.31
CA VAL A 89 1.28 -18.98 -4.12
C VAL A 89 2.54 -19.77 -4.41
N LEU A 90 2.40 -20.88 -5.13
CA LEU A 90 3.54 -21.70 -5.50
C LEU A 90 4.47 -20.97 -6.46
N ALA A 91 3.91 -20.26 -7.43
CA ALA A 91 4.70 -19.55 -8.44
C ALA A 91 5.52 -18.40 -7.83
N LEU A 92 5.07 -17.86 -6.71
CA LEU A 92 5.71 -16.72 -6.08
C LEU A 92 6.71 -17.09 -4.99
N ARG A 93 6.94 -18.36 -4.77
CA ARG A 93 7.88 -18.77 -3.73
C ARG A 93 9.31 -18.43 -4.15
N LEU A 94 9.94 -17.58 -3.37
CA LEU A 94 11.29 -17.13 -3.68
C LEU A 94 12.32 -18.23 -3.56
N GLY A 95 12.08 -19.20 -2.75
CA GLY A 95 12.99 -20.33 -2.56
C GLY A 95 12.68 -21.52 -3.46
N ALA A 96 11.79 -21.38 -4.43
CA ALA A 96 11.34 -22.49 -5.25
C ALA A 96 12.41 -22.99 -6.24
N ARG A 97 13.45 -22.24 -6.45
CA ARG A 97 14.56 -22.64 -7.30
C ARG A 97 15.53 -23.56 -6.60
#